data_a66c371f4e581f8bb35d41f38a6a7024
#
_entry.id   a66c371f4e581f8bb35d41f38a6a7024
#
_cell.length_a   1.000
_cell.length_b   1.000
_cell.length_c   1.000
_cell.angle_alpha   90.00
_cell.angle_beta   90.00
_cell.angle_gamma   90.00
#
_symmetry.space_group_name_H-M   'P 1'
#
loop_
_entity.id
_entity.type
_entity.pdbx_description
1 polymer ?
#
loop_
_entity_poly.entity_id
_entity_poly.type
_entity_poly.pdbx_seq_one_letter_code
_entity_poly.pdbx_strand_id
1 'polypeptide(L)'
;GETGFEPSLLVEMERVFQNDGGRYAREATVIKDRFGVLDGKTFIDPDFKVFLPHISLLNLGGEHLGVETAQSSEALFGDGGKSVAVRRQQQQILTEEIEGLLVSAFPGQSVKEKKAKADIVQVAFNTRSWTAICELWPEKLLAGKTIVQYLCFTLAKAQETQETIPEGTDFLPWLIRQWEQQPLAASVVGK
;
A
#
# COMPACT_ATOMS: atom_id res chain seq x y z
N GLY A 1 5.18 6.89 32.57
CA GLY A 1 4.05 7.77 32.47
C GLY A 1 3.15 7.26 31.38
N GLU A 2 1.95 6.85 31.71
CA GLU A 2 0.93 6.50 30.74
C GLU A 2 0.52 7.80 30.05
N THR A 3 0.98 8.01 28.83
CA THR A 3 0.38 9.00 27.93
C THR A 3 -0.94 8.40 27.46
N GLY A 4 -1.97 8.54 28.30
CA GLY A 4 -3.31 8.16 27.92
C GLY A 4 -3.71 8.93 26.67
N PHE A 5 -4.14 8.22 25.64
CA PHE A 5 -4.83 8.82 24.51
C PHE A 5 -6.11 9.46 25.05
N GLU A 6 -6.05 10.75 25.34
CA GLU A 6 -7.24 11.49 25.72
C GLU A 6 -8.04 11.85 24.48
N PRO A 7 -9.29 11.37 24.34
CA PRO A 7 -10.15 11.79 23.24
C PRO A 7 -10.39 13.30 23.29
N SER A 8 -10.41 13.93 22.13
CA SER A 8 -10.74 15.36 21.99
C SER A 8 -12.24 15.62 22.27
N LEU A 9 -13.08 14.65 21.99
CA LEU A 9 -14.52 14.65 22.28
C LEU A 9 -14.90 13.29 22.89
N LEU A 10 -15.59 13.32 24.03
CA LEU A 10 -16.16 12.15 24.67
C LEU A 10 -17.66 12.35 24.83
N VAL A 11 -18.45 11.47 24.23
CA VAL A 11 -19.91 11.52 24.22
C VAL A 11 -20.45 10.20 24.78
N GLU A 12 -21.29 10.30 25.80
CA GLU A 12 -22.06 9.18 26.31
C GLU A 12 -23.39 9.10 25.57
N MET A 13 -23.76 7.90 25.14
CA MET A 13 -25.00 7.68 24.40
C MET A 13 -25.90 6.73 25.17
N GLU A 14 -27.12 7.19 25.51
CA GLU A 14 -28.13 6.39 26.19
C GLU A 14 -29.41 6.27 25.34
N ARG A 15 -30.18 5.22 25.61
CA ARG A 15 -31.55 5.07 25.10
C ARG A 15 -32.52 5.39 26.21
N VAL A 16 -33.21 6.51 26.07
CA VAL A 16 -34.18 7.01 27.07
C VAL A 16 -35.58 6.80 26.53
N PHE A 17 -36.48 6.23 27.40
CA PHE A 17 -37.86 6.11 27.06
C PHE A 17 -38.57 7.45 27.23
N GLN A 18 -39.13 7.96 26.16
CA GLN A 18 -39.94 9.19 26.18
C GLN A 18 -41.41 8.85 26.45
N ASN A 19 -41.93 9.29 27.61
CA ASN A 19 -43.32 9.09 27.96
C ASN A 19 -44.30 9.79 27.01
N ASP A 20 -43.82 10.87 26.35
CA ASP A 20 -44.61 11.68 25.42
C ASP A 20 -44.58 11.09 24.01
N GLY A 21 -45.23 9.96 23.84
CA GLY A 21 -45.33 9.25 22.56
C GLY A 21 -44.89 7.80 22.59
N GLY A 22 -44.47 7.25 23.70
CA GLY A 22 -44.18 5.81 23.87
C GLY A 22 -43.02 5.27 23.05
N ARG A 23 -42.06 6.11 22.66
CA ARG A 23 -40.88 5.74 21.84
C ARG A 23 -39.59 5.89 22.63
N TYR A 24 -38.59 5.12 22.23
CA TYR A 24 -37.22 5.33 22.68
C TYR A 24 -36.55 6.40 21.83
N ALA A 25 -35.95 7.37 22.51
CA ALA A 25 -35.03 8.34 21.90
C ALA A 25 -33.59 8.00 22.27
N ARG A 26 -32.63 8.47 21.48
CA ARG A 26 -31.22 8.44 21.82
C ARG A 26 -30.85 9.75 22.46
N GLU A 27 -30.27 9.69 23.64
CA GLU A 27 -29.74 10.85 24.32
C GLU A 27 -28.22 10.80 24.28
N ALA A 28 -27.59 11.91 23.83
CA ALA A 28 -26.15 12.07 23.78
C ALA A 28 -25.74 13.17 24.74
N THR A 29 -24.96 12.83 25.75
CA THR A 29 -24.37 13.80 26.70
C THR A 29 -22.89 13.94 26.43
N VAL A 30 -22.44 15.16 26.14
CA VAL A 30 -21.03 15.45 25.95
C VAL A 30 -20.35 15.57 27.30
N ILE A 31 -19.56 14.57 27.66
CA ILE A 31 -18.84 14.49 28.94
C ILE A 31 -17.57 15.33 28.89
N LYS A 32 -16.92 15.37 27.73
CA LYS A 32 -15.68 16.11 27.53
C LYS A 32 -15.64 16.68 26.12
N ASP A 33 -15.36 17.97 26.02
CA ASP A 33 -15.00 18.63 24.78
C ASP A 33 -13.72 19.44 25.02
N ARG A 34 -12.61 19.07 24.37
CA ARG A 34 -11.31 19.73 24.50
C ARG A 34 -11.36 21.22 24.15
N PHE A 35 -12.28 21.62 23.29
CA PHE A 35 -12.46 23.00 22.86
C PHE A 35 -13.53 23.74 23.63
N GLY A 36 -14.28 23.06 24.52
CA GLY A 36 -15.31 23.65 25.38
C GLY A 36 -16.58 24.10 24.65
N VAL A 37 -16.74 23.81 23.37
CA VAL A 37 -17.89 24.29 22.56
C VAL A 37 -19.16 23.53 22.87
N LEU A 38 -19.03 22.25 23.12
CA LEU A 38 -20.12 21.31 23.35
C LEU A 38 -20.12 20.71 24.77
N ASP A 39 -19.15 21.07 25.59
CA ASP A 39 -18.94 20.48 26.93
C ASP A 39 -20.20 20.60 27.79
N GLY A 40 -20.61 19.48 28.40
CA GLY A 40 -21.80 19.42 29.26
C GLY A 40 -23.15 19.53 28.54
N LYS A 41 -23.20 19.62 27.21
CA LYS A 41 -24.45 19.67 26.45
C LYS A 41 -25.05 18.29 26.24
N THR A 42 -26.38 18.24 26.29
CA THR A 42 -27.17 17.02 26.02
C THR A 42 -28.03 17.24 24.78
N PHE A 43 -28.08 16.25 23.90
CA PHE A 43 -28.84 16.25 22.66
C PHE A 43 -29.75 15.04 22.58
N ILE A 44 -30.98 15.24 22.12
CA ILE A 44 -31.95 14.16 21.87
C ILE A 44 -31.97 13.80 20.39
N ASP A 45 -31.88 12.50 20.09
CA ASP A 45 -31.77 11.97 18.73
C ASP A 45 -30.72 12.73 17.89
N PRO A 46 -29.45 12.87 18.36
CA PRO A 46 -28.45 13.67 17.69
C PRO A 46 -28.10 13.10 16.33
N ASP A 47 -27.93 13.98 15.36
CA ASP A 47 -27.27 13.69 14.10
C ASP A 47 -25.82 14.20 14.11
N PHE A 48 -25.08 13.91 13.04
CA PHE A 48 -23.69 14.35 12.91
C PHE A 48 -23.53 15.90 13.00
N LYS A 49 -24.55 16.64 12.59
CA LYS A 49 -24.50 18.12 12.53
C LYS A 49 -24.34 18.77 13.89
N VAL A 50 -24.88 18.16 14.98
CA VAL A 50 -24.73 18.72 16.31
C VAL A 50 -23.27 18.71 16.80
N PHE A 51 -22.42 17.83 16.25
CA PHE A 51 -21.02 17.73 16.59
C PHE A 51 -20.10 18.51 15.64
N LEU A 52 -20.63 19.08 14.55
CA LEU A 52 -19.86 19.86 13.58
C LEU A 52 -19.06 21.01 14.21
N PRO A 53 -19.56 21.76 15.21
CA PRO A 53 -18.79 22.82 15.85
C PRO A 53 -17.45 22.34 16.43
N HIS A 54 -17.45 21.14 17.08
CA HIS A 54 -16.22 20.53 17.57
C HIS A 54 -15.35 19.99 16.43
N ILE A 55 -15.96 19.26 15.47
CA ILE A 55 -15.27 18.61 14.35
C ILE A 55 -14.59 19.66 13.47
N SER A 56 -15.22 20.80 13.24
CA SER A 56 -14.63 21.90 12.48
C SER A 56 -13.36 22.46 13.11
N LEU A 57 -13.27 22.45 14.45
CA LEU A 57 -12.07 22.86 15.17
C LEU A 57 -10.93 21.85 15.12
N LEU A 58 -11.24 20.58 14.83
CA LEU A 58 -10.23 19.54 14.58
C LEU A 58 -9.59 19.68 13.20
N ASN A 59 -10.11 20.55 12.33
CA ASN A 59 -9.63 20.77 10.96
C ASN A 59 -9.56 19.49 10.12
N LEU A 60 -10.46 18.55 10.39
CA LEU A 60 -10.56 17.28 9.67
C LEU A 60 -11.22 17.52 8.30
N GLY A 61 -10.41 17.63 7.26
CA GLY A 61 -10.88 17.74 5.87
C GLY A 61 -11.24 19.16 5.40
N GLY A 62 -10.91 20.22 6.17
CA GLY A 62 -10.94 21.61 5.72
C GLY A 62 -9.65 22.00 4.98
N GLU A 63 -9.68 23.10 4.24
CA GLU A 63 -8.46 23.77 3.80
C GLU A 63 -7.60 24.05 5.04
N HIS A 64 -6.42 23.48 5.10
CA HIS A 64 -5.48 23.74 6.18
C HIS A 64 -5.07 25.21 6.13
N LEU A 65 -5.67 26.04 7.00
CA LEU A 65 -5.31 27.42 7.16
C LEU A 65 -3.83 27.50 7.54
N GLY A 66 -2.95 27.64 6.56
CA GLY A 66 -1.56 28.03 6.76
C GLY A 66 -0.65 27.04 7.49
N VAL A 67 -1.10 25.81 7.75
CA VAL A 67 -0.19 24.75 8.20
C VAL A 67 0.49 24.23 6.96
N GLU A 68 1.77 24.50 6.82
CA GLU A 68 2.58 23.94 5.76
C GLU A 68 2.37 22.43 5.70
N THR A 69 2.08 21.91 4.53
CA THR A 69 1.87 20.49 4.22
C THR A 69 3.02 19.58 4.68
N ALA A 70 4.15 20.16 5.07
CA ALA A 70 5.29 19.46 5.68
C ALA A 70 4.99 18.76 7.01
N GLN A 71 3.86 19.09 7.67
CA GLN A 71 3.45 18.47 8.94
C GLN A 71 2.18 17.63 8.82
N SER A 72 1.76 17.24 7.62
CA SER A 72 0.67 16.29 7.47
C SER A 72 1.05 14.95 8.10
N SER A 73 0.06 14.21 8.58
CA SER A 73 0.28 12.85 9.13
C SER A 73 1.02 11.94 8.16
N GLU A 74 0.89 12.18 6.85
CA GLU A 74 1.61 11.46 5.80
C GLU A 74 3.12 11.74 5.82
N ALA A 75 3.56 12.95 6.16
CA ALA A 75 4.98 13.27 6.35
C ALA A 75 5.55 12.62 7.62
N LEU A 76 4.74 12.50 8.68
CA LEU A 76 5.11 11.83 9.94
C LEU A 76 5.30 10.33 9.79
N PHE A 77 4.61 9.69 8.84
CA PHE A 77 4.74 8.26 8.57
C PHE A 77 5.79 7.90 7.52
N GLY A 78 6.59 8.86 7.06
CA GLY A 78 7.76 8.60 6.21
C GLY A 78 7.45 8.17 4.77
N ASP A 79 6.21 8.27 4.34
CA ASP A 79 5.76 7.76 3.02
C ASP A 79 5.88 8.82 1.91
N GLY A 80 6.66 9.88 2.12
CA GLY A 80 6.96 10.88 1.10
C GLY A 80 5.73 11.59 0.51
N GLY A 81 4.65 11.72 1.29
CA GLY A 81 3.42 12.42 0.88
C GLY A 81 2.54 11.66 -0.11
N LYS A 82 2.83 10.39 -0.37
CA LYS A 82 1.98 9.56 -1.25
C LYS A 82 0.85 8.92 -0.45
N SER A 83 -0.38 9.21 -0.82
CA SER A 83 -1.53 8.58 -0.21
C SER A 83 -1.50 7.05 -0.43
N VAL A 84 -2.10 6.29 0.50
CA VAL A 84 -2.24 4.82 0.38
C VAL A 84 -2.87 4.42 -0.96
N ALA A 85 -3.80 5.25 -1.48
CA ALA A 85 -4.44 5.03 -2.77
C ALA A 85 -3.44 5.13 -3.94
N VAL A 86 -2.59 6.17 -3.96
CA VAL A 86 -1.55 6.37 -4.97
C VAL A 86 -0.54 5.21 -4.94
N ARG A 87 -0.14 4.79 -3.75
CA ARG A 87 0.77 3.65 -3.58
C ARG A 87 0.16 2.36 -4.13
N ARG A 88 -1.10 2.03 -3.80
CA ARG A 88 -1.80 0.86 -4.33
C ARG A 88 -1.91 0.90 -5.85
N GLN A 89 -2.21 2.06 -6.40
CA GLN A 89 -2.26 2.24 -7.85
C GLN A 89 -0.89 2.01 -8.49
N GLN A 90 0.19 2.53 -7.90
CA GLN A 90 1.55 2.28 -8.39
C GLN A 90 1.94 0.80 -8.29
N GLN A 91 1.59 0.12 -7.18
CA GLN A 91 1.79 -1.32 -7.04
C GLN A 91 1.09 -2.09 -8.15
N GLN A 92 -0.17 -1.78 -8.41
CA GLN A 92 -0.94 -2.44 -9.46
C GLN A 92 -0.32 -2.24 -10.84
N ILE A 93 0.02 -1.01 -11.22
CA ILE A 93 0.67 -0.69 -12.50
C ILE A 93 1.97 -1.49 -12.65
N LEU A 94 2.85 -1.45 -11.64
CA LEU A 94 4.13 -2.16 -11.70
C LEU A 94 3.96 -3.68 -11.78
N THR A 95 2.97 -4.23 -11.09
CA THR A 95 2.68 -5.68 -11.13
C THR A 95 2.17 -6.09 -12.51
N GLU A 96 1.26 -5.31 -13.11
CA GLU A 96 0.77 -5.54 -14.48
C GLU A 96 1.90 -5.43 -15.52
N GLU A 97 2.82 -4.48 -15.37
CA GLU A 97 3.98 -4.34 -16.24
C GLU A 97 4.94 -5.53 -16.13
N ILE A 98 5.20 -6.03 -14.91
CA ILE A 98 6.04 -7.21 -14.68
C ILE A 98 5.39 -8.45 -15.31
N GLU A 99 4.08 -8.62 -15.12
CA GLU A 99 3.34 -9.72 -15.74
C GLU A 99 3.39 -9.64 -17.27
N GLY A 100 3.21 -8.44 -17.84
CA GLY A 100 3.33 -8.20 -19.28
C GLY A 100 4.69 -8.59 -19.84
N LEU A 101 5.79 -8.26 -19.16
CA LEU A 101 7.14 -8.66 -19.55
C LEU A 101 7.30 -10.20 -19.55
N LEU A 102 6.81 -10.88 -18.52
CA LEU A 102 6.88 -12.35 -18.42
C LEU A 102 6.01 -13.04 -19.47
N VAL A 103 4.83 -12.48 -19.78
CA VAL A 103 3.95 -13.02 -20.83
C VAL A 103 4.56 -12.82 -22.22
N SER A 104 5.18 -11.66 -22.46
CA SER A 104 5.88 -11.38 -23.74
C SER A 104 7.05 -12.31 -23.97
N ALA A 105 7.83 -12.61 -22.91
CA ALA A 105 8.98 -13.53 -23.03
C ALA A 105 8.54 -15.00 -23.15
N PHE A 106 7.41 -15.37 -22.55
CA PHE A 106 6.86 -16.72 -22.53
C PHE A 106 5.35 -16.71 -22.79
N PRO A 107 4.91 -16.60 -24.03
CA PRO A 107 3.49 -16.47 -24.36
C PRO A 107 2.67 -17.75 -24.09
N GLY A 108 3.32 -18.90 -23.97
CA GLY A 108 2.66 -20.18 -23.77
C GLY A 108 2.28 -20.45 -22.31
N GLN A 109 1.52 -21.53 -22.15
CA GLN A 109 1.02 -22.04 -20.86
C GLN A 109 1.64 -23.38 -20.47
N SER A 110 2.69 -23.82 -21.18
CA SER A 110 3.36 -25.10 -20.92
C SER A 110 3.97 -25.13 -19.51
N VAL A 111 4.14 -26.32 -18.95
CA VAL A 111 4.77 -26.50 -17.63
C VAL A 111 6.20 -25.92 -17.62
N LYS A 112 6.93 -26.05 -18.75
CA LYS A 112 8.27 -25.50 -18.91
C LYS A 112 8.27 -23.98 -18.82
N GLU A 113 7.36 -23.29 -19.51
CA GLU A 113 7.26 -21.83 -19.49
C GLU A 113 6.80 -21.29 -18.13
N LYS A 114 5.85 -21.96 -17.49
CA LYS A 114 5.45 -21.60 -16.10
C LYS A 114 6.62 -21.69 -15.13
N LYS A 115 7.43 -22.74 -15.25
CA LYS A 115 8.64 -22.89 -14.45
C LYS A 115 9.66 -21.80 -14.77
N ALA A 116 9.90 -21.49 -16.04
CA ALA A 116 10.82 -20.45 -16.46
C ALA A 116 10.39 -19.06 -15.93
N LYS A 117 9.10 -18.70 -16.01
CA LYS A 117 8.54 -17.50 -15.40
C LYS A 117 8.82 -17.47 -13.88
N ALA A 118 8.57 -18.56 -13.18
CA ALA A 118 8.80 -18.67 -11.74
C ALA A 118 10.28 -18.55 -11.38
N ASP A 119 11.18 -19.05 -12.20
CA ASP A 119 12.62 -18.96 -11.98
C ASP A 119 13.14 -17.51 -12.19
N ILE A 120 12.64 -16.78 -13.20
CA ILE A 120 12.95 -15.35 -13.38
C ILE A 120 12.46 -14.54 -12.17
N VAL A 121 11.23 -14.80 -11.73
CA VAL A 121 10.63 -14.15 -10.57
C VAL A 121 11.44 -14.45 -9.29
N GLN A 122 11.93 -15.69 -9.13
CA GLN A 122 12.79 -16.08 -8.02
C GLN A 122 14.11 -15.28 -8.01
N VAL A 123 14.71 -15.03 -9.16
CA VAL A 123 15.94 -14.20 -9.24
C VAL A 123 15.64 -12.74 -8.91
N ALA A 124 14.53 -12.22 -9.41
CA ALA A 124 14.19 -10.79 -9.25
C ALA A 124 13.71 -10.42 -7.84
N PHE A 125 12.96 -11.30 -7.17
CA PHE A 125 12.26 -10.99 -5.93
C PHE A 125 12.60 -11.93 -4.75
N ASN A 126 13.47 -12.89 -4.98
CA ASN A 126 13.81 -13.95 -4.02
C ASN A 126 12.60 -14.76 -3.52
N THR A 127 11.53 -14.81 -4.32
CA THR A 127 10.31 -15.58 -4.05
C THR A 127 9.66 -16.03 -5.36
N ARG A 128 8.94 -17.16 -5.31
CA ARG A 128 8.10 -17.64 -6.43
C ARG A 128 6.63 -17.34 -6.24
N SER A 129 6.25 -16.78 -5.09
CA SER A 129 4.86 -16.46 -4.77
C SER A 129 4.47 -15.14 -5.42
N TRP A 130 3.59 -15.20 -6.43
CA TRP A 130 3.04 -14.01 -7.07
C TRP A 130 2.26 -13.12 -6.10
N THR A 131 1.50 -13.74 -5.19
CA THR A 131 0.75 -13.01 -4.16
C THR A 131 1.69 -12.20 -3.27
N ALA A 132 2.82 -12.79 -2.84
CA ALA A 132 3.81 -12.09 -2.03
C ALA A 132 4.46 -10.91 -2.78
N ILE A 133 4.62 -11.03 -4.11
CA ILE A 133 5.15 -9.94 -4.95
C ILE A 133 4.16 -8.78 -5.03
N CYS A 134 2.86 -9.05 -5.22
CA CYS A 134 1.82 -8.03 -5.27
C CYS A 134 1.72 -7.19 -3.98
N GLU A 135 2.21 -7.71 -2.85
CA GLU A 135 2.23 -7.02 -1.56
C GLU A 135 3.51 -6.19 -1.33
N LEU A 136 4.51 -6.29 -2.22
CA LEU A 136 5.76 -5.54 -2.08
C LEU A 136 5.53 -4.04 -2.29
N TRP A 137 6.37 -3.25 -1.65
CA TRP A 137 6.40 -1.80 -1.84
C TRP A 137 6.81 -1.42 -3.28
N PRO A 138 6.29 -0.30 -3.82
CA PRO A 138 6.58 0.13 -5.19
C PRO A 138 8.08 0.20 -5.53
N GLU A 139 8.92 0.59 -4.58
CA GLU A 139 10.38 0.67 -4.77
C GLU A 139 10.99 -0.72 -5.02
N LYS A 140 10.53 -1.73 -4.27
CA LYS A 140 10.97 -3.13 -4.46
C LYS A 140 10.44 -3.71 -5.76
N LEU A 141 9.20 -3.38 -6.12
CA LEU A 141 8.61 -3.78 -7.40
C LEU A 141 9.38 -3.18 -8.58
N LEU A 142 9.76 -1.90 -8.49
CA LEU A 142 10.53 -1.22 -9.53
C LEU A 142 11.92 -1.83 -9.69
N ALA A 143 12.62 -2.12 -8.58
CA ALA A 143 13.90 -2.80 -8.61
C ALA A 143 13.79 -4.19 -9.23
N GLY A 144 12.81 -4.99 -8.81
CA GLY A 144 12.55 -6.32 -9.37
C GLY A 144 12.15 -6.28 -10.85
N LYS A 145 11.33 -5.31 -11.27
CA LYS A 145 10.99 -5.08 -12.68
C LYS A 145 12.23 -4.88 -13.54
N THR A 146 13.21 -4.09 -13.07
CA THR A 146 14.45 -3.86 -13.79
C THR A 146 15.21 -5.16 -14.01
N ILE A 147 15.26 -6.04 -13.01
CA ILE A 147 15.89 -7.37 -13.11
C ILE A 147 15.12 -8.24 -14.10
N VAL A 148 13.79 -8.32 -14.00
CA VAL A 148 12.94 -9.09 -14.93
C VAL A 148 13.14 -8.63 -16.36
N GLN A 149 13.11 -7.31 -16.59
CA GLN A 149 13.31 -6.72 -17.91
C GLN A 149 14.66 -7.09 -18.51
N TYR A 150 15.73 -7.03 -17.72
CA TYR A 150 17.06 -7.42 -18.13
C TYR A 150 17.13 -8.91 -18.48
N LEU A 151 16.60 -9.80 -17.64
CA LEU A 151 16.62 -11.23 -17.87
C LEU A 151 15.81 -11.63 -19.12
N CYS A 152 14.63 -11.03 -19.31
CA CYS A 152 13.82 -11.24 -20.51
C CYS A 152 14.56 -10.78 -21.78
N PHE A 153 15.25 -9.62 -21.73
CA PHE A 153 16.06 -9.13 -22.83
C PHE A 153 17.25 -10.09 -23.14
N THR A 154 17.93 -10.57 -22.10
CA THR A 154 19.05 -11.53 -22.25
C THR A 154 18.59 -12.82 -22.89
N LEU A 155 17.41 -13.32 -22.48
CA LEU A 155 16.81 -14.52 -23.09
C LEU A 155 16.47 -14.30 -24.57
N ALA A 156 15.85 -13.18 -24.92
CA ALA A 156 15.53 -12.85 -26.30
C ALA A 156 16.81 -12.78 -27.16
N LYS A 157 17.85 -12.13 -26.65
CA LYS A 157 19.15 -12.04 -27.33
C LYS A 157 19.81 -13.41 -27.51
N ALA A 158 19.79 -14.29 -26.48
CA ALA A 158 20.33 -15.63 -26.58
C ALA A 158 19.58 -16.49 -27.63
N GLN A 159 18.26 -16.28 -27.75
CA GLN A 159 17.46 -16.93 -28.82
C GLN A 159 17.86 -16.40 -30.21
N GLU A 160 18.06 -15.10 -30.38
CA GLU A 160 18.50 -14.51 -31.65
C GLU A 160 19.90 -14.98 -32.07
N THR A 161 20.82 -15.11 -31.10
CA THR A 161 22.20 -15.57 -31.34
C THR A 161 22.33 -17.10 -31.42
N GLN A 162 21.23 -17.83 -31.28
CA GLN A 162 21.20 -19.30 -31.22
C GLN A 162 22.11 -19.89 -30.13
N GLU A 163 22.31 -19.16 -29.04
CA GLU A 163 23.02 -19.66 -27.87
C GLU A 163 22.21 -20.78 -27.19
N THR A 164 22.91 -21.78 -26.67
CA THR A 164 22.24 -22.87 -25.93
C THR A 164 21.76 -22.38 -24.58
N ILE A 165 20.46 -22.13 -24.47
CA ILE A 165 19.82 -21.81 -23.19
C ILE A 165 19.60 -23.11 -22.43
N PRO A 166 20.14 -23.26 -21.20
CA PRO A 166 19.93 -24.48 -20.41
C PRO A 166 18.46 -24.66 -20.03
N GLU A 167 18.01 -25.90 -19.95
CA GLU A 167 16.65 -26.26 -19.54
C GLU A 167 16.64 -26.92 -18.16
N GLY A 168 15.48 -26.94 -17.53
CA GLY A 168 15.25 -27.73 -16.33
C GLY A 168 15.89 -27.15 -15.07
N THR A 169 16.78 -27.92 -14.42
CA THR A 169 17.44 -27.52 -13.17
C THR A 169 18.55 -26.49 -13.36
N ASP A 170 19.14 -26.42 -14.54
CA ASP A 170 20.29 -25.58 -14.84
C ASP A 170 19.89 -24.16 -15.31
N PHE A 171 18.61 -23.96 -15.57
CA PHE A 171 18.09 -22.67 -16.03
C PHE A 171 18.22 -21.58 -14.94
N LEU A 172 17.80 -21.86 -13.70
CA LEU A 172 17.89 -20.90 -12.60
C LEU A 172 19.35 -20.49 -12.27
N PRO A 173 20.32 -21.41 -12.15
CA PRO A 173 21.73 -21.05 -11.97
C PRO A 173 22.29 -20.23 -13.14
N TRP A 174 21.83 -20.49 -14.36
CA TRP A 174 22.22 -19.71 -15.53
C TRP A 174 21.70 -18.27 -15.44
N LEU A 175 20.42 -18.07 -15.10
CA LEU A 175 19.82 -16.74 -14.90
C LEU A 175 20.56 -15.92 -13.83
N ILE A 176 20.90 -16.56 -12.69
CA ILE A 176 21.67 -15.92 -11.61
C ILE A 176 23.01 -15.42 -12.13
N ARG A 177 23.74 -16.26 -12.88
CA ARG A 177 25.04 -15.86 -13.48
C ARG A 177 24.89 -14.69 -14.47
N GLN A 178 23.83 -14.70 -15.29
CA GLN A 178 23.57 -13.60 -16.23
C GLN A 178 23.34 -12.28 -15.48
N TRP A 179 22.62 -12.34 -14.37
CA TRP A 179 22.36 -11.16 -13.53
C TRP A 179 23.63 -10.67 -12.81
N GLU A 180 24.39 -11.56 -12.19
CA GLU A 180 25.61 -11.21 -11.42
C GLU A 180 26.73 -10.60 -12.29
N GLN A 181 26.77 -10.94 -13.57
CA GLN A 181 27.74 -10.35 -14.53
C GLN A 181 27.40 -8.91 -14.93
N GLN A 182 26.25 -8.38 -14.51
CA GLN A 182 25.86 -7.01 -14.80
C GLN A 182 26.48 -6.01 -13.84
N PRO A 183 27.02 -4.87 -14.36
CA PRO A 183 27.52 -3.80 -13.49
C PRO A 183 26.41 -3.15 -12.63
N LEU A 184 25.15 -3.29 -13.01
CA LEU A 184 23.99 -2.82 -12.25
C LEU A 184 23.65 -3.72 -11.04
N ALA A 185 24.06 -4.98 -11.04
CA ALA A 185 23.80 -5.91 -9.92
C ALA A 185 24.42 -5.41 -8.62
N ALA A 186 25.59 -4.81 -8.67
CA ALA A 186 26.28 -4.24 -7.50
C ALA A 186 25.53 -3.06 -6.85
N SER A 187 24.70 -2.33 -7.59
CA SER A 187 23.97 -1.16 -7.10
C SER A 187 22.59 -1.50 -6.50
N VAL A 188 22.00 -2.62 -6.88
CA VAL A 188 20.64 -3.04 -6.47
C VAL A 188 20.68 -3.93 -5.22
N VAL A 189 21.74 -4.71 -5.03
CA VAL A 189 21.91 -5.64 -3.89
C VAL A 189 22.47 -4.95 -2.64
N GLY A 190 22.96 -3.73 -2.75
CA GLY A 190 23.69 -2.99 -1.70
C GLY A 190 22.85 -2.01 -0.85
N LYS A 191 21.52 -2.15 -0.79
CA LYS A 191 20.70 -1.31 0.12
C LYS A 191 19.66 -2.12 0.86
#